data_94179192a03f8ac0e00ba998263d4caf
#
_entry.id   94179192a03f8ac0e00ba998263d4caf
#
_cell.length_a   1.000
_cell.length_b   1.000
_cell.length_c   1.000
_cell.angle_alpha   90.00
_cell.angle_beta   90.00
_cell.angle_gamma   90.00
#
_symmetry.space_group_name_H-M   'P 1'
#
loop_
_entity.id
_entity.type
_entity.pdbx_description
1 polymer ?
#
loop_
_entity_poly.entity_id
_entity_poly.type
_entity_poly.pdbx_seq_one_letter_code
_entity_poly.pdbx_strand_id
1 'polypeptide(L)'
;MKKIFFFLFITIALTSTAQKNDSLLSGVYYWNKLEPIKEDTRVRRQVLEGKTFALEYFEMHASTLEPGKAPHPPHTHADQEELIIVKEGQVKITISGQSKIVGPGSIAFAMPGDELGIENAGKTKATYYILKYKGRSPNIDRGKQAGGSFMVDWNELKTSNTGKGFRRDFFNRATSQLRQFEMHTTALNADSVSHAPHTHVQEEIVLILRGNVEMFIDGKLFKGAAGDLYFLSANVPHALKNIGKEQCEYFAFQWRD
;
A
#
# COMPACT_ATOMS: atom_id res chain seq x y z
N MET A 1 -16.49 9.57 71.53
CA MET A 1 -16.41 8.54 70.44
C MET A 1 -16.55 9.23 69.07
N LYS A 2 -15.45 9.46 68.33
CA LYS A 2 -15.46 10.06 67.02
C LYS A 2 -15.53 8.96 65.96
N LYS A 3 -16.62 8.92 65.19
CA LYS A 3 -16.76 8.03 64.02
C LYS A 3 -16.01 8.59 62.84
N ILE A 4 -14.99 7.86 62.36
CA ILE A 4 -14.25 8.16 61.15
C ILE A 4 -14.97 7.46 59.99
N PHE A 5 -15.49 8.22 59.02
CA PHE A 5 -16.03 7.70 57.77
C PHE A 5 -14.88 7.60 56.74
N PHE A 6 -14.57 6.37 56.30
CA PHE A 6 -13.66 6.11 55.17
C PHE A 6 -14.49 6.21 53.90
N PHE A 7 -14.21 7.20 53.07
CA PHE A 7 -14.72 7.26 51.71
C PHE A 7 -13.78 6.46 50.81
N LEU A 8 -14.28 5.34 50.28
CA LEU A 8 -13.60 4.55 49.28
C LEU A 8 -13.86 5.18 47.91
N PHE A 9 -12.85 5.87 47.34
CA PHE A 9 -12.90 6.32 45.93
C PHE A 9 -12.62 5.15 45.01
N ILE A 10 -13.65 4.62 44.35
CA ILE A 10 -13.52 3.66 43.25
C ILE A 10 -13.24 4.49 41.97
N THR A 11 -12.00 4.52 41.55
CA THR A 11 -11.61 5.04 40.22
C THR A 11 -11.97 3.98 39.19
N ILE A 12 -13.08 4.18 38.46
CA ILE A 12 -13.42 3.41 37.29
C ILE A 12 -12.51 3.92 36.16
N ALA A 13 -11.49 3.14 35.82
CA ALA A 13 -10.70 3.35 34.60
C ALA A 13 -11.58 3.00 33.39
N LEU A 14 -12.15 4.00 32.74
CA LEU A 14 -12.76 3.88 31.42
C LEU A 14 -11.65 3.59 30.43
N THR A 15 -11.41 2.33 30.13
CA THR A 15 -10.64 1.94 28.93
C THR A 15 -11.52 2.23 27.72
N SER A 16 -11.32 3.41 27.12
CA SER A 16 -11.86 3.73 25.81
C SER A 16 -11.16 2.82 24.80
N THR A 17 -11.82 1.74 24.42
CA THR A 17 -11.50 1.06 23.14
C THR A 17 -11.96 2.00 22.04
N ALA A 18 -11.06 2.83 21.55
CA ALA A 18 -11.29 3.61 20.34
C ALA A 18 -11.60 2.61 19.22
N GLN A 19 -12.87 2.52 18.84
CA GLN A 19 -13.32 1.79 17.66
C GLN A 19 -12.74 2.55 16.47
N LYS A 20 -11.70 2.00 15.83
CA LYS A 20 -11.08 2.53 14.60
C LYS A 20 -12.08 2.39 13.45
N ASN A 21 -13.02 3.30 13.36
CA ASN A 21 -14.05 3.36 12.32
C ASN A 21 -13.91 4.57 11.39
N ASP A 22 -12.76 5.23 11.45
CA ASP A 22 -12.57 6.47 10.70
C ASP A 22 -12.22 6.18 9.24
N SER A 23 -12.89 6.89 8.33
CA SER A 23 -12.53 6.90 6.92
C SER A 23 -11.14 7.50 6.75
N LEU A 24 -10.35 6.90 5.87
CA LEU A 24 -9.03 7.41 5.52
C LEU A 24 -9.14 8.81 4.91
N LEU A 25 -8.28 9.71 5.36
CA LEU A 25 -8.23 11.07 4.86
C LEU A 25 -7.17 11.21 3.77
N SER A 26 -7.48 11.95 2.71
CA SER A 26 -6.49 12.32 1.70
C SER A 26 -5.35 13.12 2.33
N GLY A 27 -4.12 12.77 1.97
CA GLY A 27 -2.94 13.38 2.54
C GLY A 27 -1.67 12.58 2.32
N VAL A 28 -0.61 12.95 3.02
CA VAL A 28 0.70 12.31 2.96
C VAL A 28 0.97 11.49 4.22
N TYR A 29 1.49 10.28 4.02
CA TYR A 29 1.94 9.35 5.06
C TYR A 29 3.46 9.22 4.93
N TYR A 30 4.18 9.89 5.83
CA TYR A 30 5.63 10.00 5.78
C TYR A 30 6.32 8.73 6.29
N TRP A 31 7.16 8.11 5.47
CA TRP A 31 7.94 6.92 5.83
C TRP A 31 8.74 7.09 7.11
N ASN A 32 9.39 8.24 7.28
CA ASN A 32 10.22 8.54 8.43
C ASN A 32 9.45 8.83 9.73
N LYS A 33 8.11 8.90 9.67
CA LYS A 33 7.20 9.03 10.82
C LYS A 33 6.57 7.70 11.24
N LEU A 34 6.77 6.64 10.45
CA LEU A 34 6.22 5.32 10.75
C LEU A 34 7.07 4.63 11.82
N GLU A 35 6.48 4.39 12.98
CA GLU A 35 7.16 3.72 14.09
C GLU A 35 7.45 2.25 13.74
N PRO A 36 8.71 1.79 13.88
CA PRO A 36 9.06 0.40 13.67
C PRO A 36 8.66 -0.46 14.87
N ILE A 37 7.79 -1.41 14.66
CA ILE A 37 7.36 -2.41 15.65
C ILE A 37 8.15 -3.68 15.42
N LYS A 38 8.98 -4.07 16.39
CA LYS A 38 9.72 -5.33 16.33
C LYS A 38 8.81 -6.48 16.73
N GLU A 39 8.70 -7.45 15.86
CA GLU A 39 8.05 -8.75 16.08
C GLU A 39 9.11 -9.85 15.99
N ASP A 40 8.78 -11.09 16.36
CA ASP A 40 9.75 -12.19 16.44
C ASP A 40 10.47 -12.46 15.11
N THR A 41 9.77 -12.30 13.99
CA THR A 41 10.27 -12.67 12.65
C THR A 41 10.50 -11.48 11.74
N ARG A 42 9.98 -10.29 12.07
CA ARG A 42 10.02 -9.09 11.22
C ARG A 42 10.04 -7.79 12.01
N VAL A 43 10.37 -6.70 11.33
CA VAL A 43 10.05 -5.34 11.77
C VAL A 43 8.88 -4.84 10.93
N ARG A 44 7.76 -4.51 11.56
CA ARG A 44 6.55 -4.02 10.91
C ARG A 44 6.42 -2.50 11.08
N ARG A 45 5.93 -1.81 10.04
CA ARG A 45 5.52 -0.40 10.09
C ARG A 45 4.11 -0.27 9.55
N GLN A 46 3.19 0.19 10.36
CA GLN A 46 1.83 0.52 9.92
C GLN A 46 1.87 1.81 9.10
N VAL A 47 1.38 1.79 7.86
CA VAL A 47 1.30 2.98 7.00
C VAL A 47 -0.05 3.63 7.16
N LEU A 48 -1.13 2.90 6.90
CA LEU A 48 -2.51 3.37 7.04
C LEU A 48 -3.46 2.20 7.28
N GLU A 49 -4.59 2.47 7.89
CA GLU A 49 -5.66 1.49 8.11
C GLU A 49 -6.98 2.23 8.32
N GLY A 50 -8.04 1.79 7.64
CA GLY A 50 -9.38 2.37 7.79
C GLY A 50 -10.33 1.95 6.69
N LYS A 51 -11.45 2.65 6.59
CA LYS A 51 -12.40 2.53 5.48
C LYS A 51 -12.10 3.57 4.42
N THR A 52 -12.49 3.28 3.18
CA THR A 52 -12.44 4.26 2.10
C THR A 52 -13.82 4.38 1.44
N PHE A 53 -13.94 5.22 0.42
CA PHE A 53 -15.18 5.32 -0.34
C PHE A 53 -15.55 3.98 -1.01
N ALA A 54 -14.58 3.32 -1.66
CA ALA A 54 -14.77 2.06 -2.38
C ALA A 54 -14.57 0.82 -1.49
N LEU A 55 -13.83 0.91 -0.39
CA LEU A 55 -13.43 -0.24 0.41
C LEU A 55 -14.06 -0.22 1.80
N GLU A 56 -14.55 -1.37 2.22
CA GLU A 56 -15.05 -1.62 3.57
C GLU A 56 -13.92 -1.73 4.59
N TYR A 57 -12.78 -2.24 4.13
CA TYR A 57 -11.53 -2.34 4.87
C TYR A 57 -10.35 -2.10 3.94
N PHE A 58 -9.39 -1.32 4.38
CA PHE A 58 -8.12 -1.11 3.73
C PHE A 58 -7.01 -0.97 4.76
N GLU A 59 -5.96 -1.73 4.61
CA GLU A 59 -4.77 -1.69 5.44
C GLU A 59 -3.53 -1.73 4.56
N MET A 60 -2.55 -0.87 4.86
CA MET A 60 -1.22 -0.96 4.29
C MET A 60 -0.17 -0.92 5.38
N HIS A 61 0.74 -1.88 5.34
CA HIS A 61 1.93 -1.88 6.20
C HIS A 61 3.17 -2.29 5.41
N ALA A 62 4.34 -1.99 5.97
CA ALA A 62 5.60 -2.51 5.48
C ALA A 62 6.18 -3.54 6.45
N SER A 63 6.79 -4.60 5.93
CA SER A 63 7.51 -5.62 6.69
C SER A 63 8.96 -5.70 6.22
N THR A 64 9.89 -5.71 7.17
CA THR A 64 11.32 -5.92 6.92
C THR A 64 11.76 -7.24 7.54
N LEU A 65 12.35 -8.12 6.74
CA LEU A 65 12.82 -9.46 7.12
C LEU A 65 14.35 -9.53 7.07
N GLU A 66 14.94 -10.21 8.05
CA GLU A 66 16.33 -10.65 7.96
C GLU A 66 16.48 -11.79 6.92
N PRO A 67 17.69 -12.07 6.38
CA PRO A 67 17.93 -13.13 5.43
C PRO A 67 17.38 -14.50 5.88
N GLY A 68 16.68 -15.22 4.99
CA GLY A 68 16.09 -16.52 5.25
C GLY A 68 14.90 -16.52 6.20
N LYS A 69 14.34 -15.34 6.55
CA LYS A 69 13.16 -15.24 7.42
C LYS A 69 11.89 -15.06 6.61
N ALA A 70 10.81 -15.62 7.16
CA ALA A 70 9.42 -15.39 6.72
C ALA A 70 8.65 -14.68 7.84
N PRO A 71 7.64 -13.87 7.54
CA PRO A 71 6.87 -13.16 8.56
C PRO A 71 6.03 -14.10 9.42
N HIS A 72 5.54 -15.17 8.83
CA HIS A 72 4.72 -16.26 9.37
C HIS A 72 4.68 -17.41 8.34
N PRO A 73 4.18 -18.60 8.68
CA PRO A 73 3.91 -19.66 7.70
C PRO A 73 2.95 -19.18 6.59
N PRO A 74 2.99 -19.80 5.38
CA PRO A 74 2.00 -19.55 4.35
C PRO A 74 0.58 -19.66 4.90
N HIS A 75 -0.31 -18.79 4.43
CA HIS A 75 -1.71 -18.72 4.90
C HIS A 75 -2.65 -18.21 3.81
N THR A 76 -3.95 -18.34 4.07
CA THR A 76 -5.01 -17.86 3.18
C THR A 76 -5.89 -16.83 3.89
N HIS A 77 -6.38 -15.85 3.14
CA HIS A 77 -7.48 -14.99 3.56
C HIS A 77 -8.77 -15.42 2.84
N ALA A 78 -9.86 -15.58 3.59
CA ALA A 78 -11.11 -16.04 3.01
C ALA A 78 -11.85 -14.96 2.20
N ASP A 79 -11.67 -13.69 2.54
CA ASP A 79 -12.51 -12.56 2.09
C ASP A 79 -11.74 -11.28 1.77
N GLN A 80 -10.41 -11.32 1.75
CA GLN A 80 -9.54 -10.19 1.46
C GLN A 80 -8.60 -10.51 0.29
N GLU A 81 -8.28 -9.51 -0.49
CA GLU A 81 -7.16 -9.53 -1.44
C GLU A 81 -5.91 -8.94 -0.81
N GLU A 82 -4.76 -9.46 -1.23
CA GLU A 82 -3.46 -8.91 -0.84
C GLU A 82 -2.64 -8.52 -2.07
N LEU A 83 -2.13 -7.27 -2.07
CA LEU A 83 -1.13 -6.80 -3.02
C LEU A 83 0.19 -6.61 -2.28
N ILE A 84 1.24 -7.27 -2.76
CA ILE A 84 2.61 -7.15 -2.26
C ILE A 84 3.41 -6.28 -3.22
N ILE A 85 4.21 -5.33 -2.70
CA ILE A 85 5.14 -4.51 -3.47
C ILE A 85 6.51 -4.62 -2.82
N VAL A 86 7.50 -5.15 -3.53
CA VAL A 86 8.88 -5.27 -3.02
C VAL A 86 9.54 -3.90 -3.03
N LYS A 87 9.97 -3.42 -1.84
CA LYS A 87 10.67 -2.14 -1.67
C LYS A 87 12.17 -2.29 -1.85
N GLU A 88 12.76 -3.30 -1.20
CA GLU A 88 14.20 -3.56 -1.23
C GLU A 88 14.52 -5.03 -0.93
N GLY A 89 15.68 -5.50 -1.37
CA GLY A 89 16.11 -6.88 -1.21
C GLY A 89 15.48 -7.83 -2.22
N GLN A 90 15.58 -9.13 -1.96
CA GLN A 90 15.00 -10.21 -2.78
C GLN A 90 14.01 -11.00 -1.96
N VAL A 91 12.81 -11.14 -2.46
CA VAL A 91 11.71 -11.84 -1.80
C VAL A 91 11.27 -13.02 -2.67
N LYS A 92 11.22 -14.21 -2.07
CA LYS A 92 10.51 -15.35 -2.65
C LYS A 92 9.05 -15.23 -2.26
N ILE A 93 8.19 -15.15 -3.26
CA ILE A 93 6.75 -15.14 -3.09
C ILE A 93 6.20 -16.43 -3.65
N THR A 94 5.32 -17.07 -2.89
CA THR A 94 4.64 -18.32 -3.28
C THR A 94 3.13 -18.07 -3.23
N ILE A 95 2.42 -18.29 -4.33
CA ILE A 95 0.96 -18.22 -4.39
C ILE A 95 0.46 -19.59 -4.88
N SER A 96 -0.36 -20.26 -4.07
CA SER A 96 -0.94 -21.59 -4.40
C SER A 96 0.09 -22.58 -4.97
N GLY A 97 1.27 -22.65 -4.33
CA GLY A 97 2.37 -23.54 -4.71
C GLY A 97 3.29 -23.03 -5.85
N GLN A 98 2.93 -21.95 -6.55
CA GLN A 98 3.78 -21.34 -7.56
C GLN A 98 4.70 -20.29 -6.92
N SER A 99 6.02 -20.46 -7.08
CA SER A 99 7.01 -19.57 -6.45
C SER A 99 7.80 -18.77 -7.48
N LYS A 100 8.11 -17.51 -7.13
CA LYS A 100 9.05 -16.65 -7.88
C LYS A 100 9.90 -15.85 -6.91
N ILE A 101 11.21 -15.71 -7.19
CA ILE A 101 12.09 -14.76 -6.48
C ILE A 101 12.10 -13.47 -7.27
N VAL A 102 11.73 -12.37 -6.62
CA VAL A 102 11.58 -11.06 -7.25
C VAL A 102 12.30 -9.98 -6.44
N GLY A 103 12.71 -8.92 -7.13
CA GLY A 103 13.42 -7.78 -6.56
C GLY A 103 12.58 -6.52 -6.43
N PRO A 104 13.21 -5.39 -6.07
CA PRO A 104 12.52 -4.11 -5.85
C PRO A 104 11.68 -3.67 -7.05
N GLY A 105 10.51 -3.12 -6.77
CA GLY A 105 9.52 -2.71 -7.76
C GLY A 105 8.60 -3.82 -8.26
N SER A 106 8.95 -5.10 -8.04
CA SER A 106 8.08 -6.23 -8.38
C SER A 106 6.87 -6.31 -7.47
N ILE A 107 5.80 -6.92 -7.99
CA ILE A 107 4.54 -7.08 -7.26
C ILE A 107 4.05 -8.52 -7.28
N ALA A 108 3.21 -8.86 -6.31
CA ALA A 108 2.39 -10.06 -6.33
C ALA A 108 0.99 -9.73 -5.84
N PHE A 109 0.01 -10.36 -6.44
CA PHE A 109 -1.41 -10.18 -6.13
C PHE A 109 -2.03 -11.53 -5.80
N ALA A 110 -2.58 -11.66 -4.61
CA ALA A 110 -3.25 -12.88 -4.13
C ALA A 110 -4.75 -12.63 -3.94
N MET A 111 -5.56 -13.51 -4.55
CA MET A 111 -7.01 -13.53 -4.37
C MET A 111 -7.41 -14.20 -3.05
N PRO A 112 -8.64 -13.94 -2.55
CA PRO A 112 -9.20 -14.70 -1.45
C PRO A 112 -9.19 -16.19 -1.75
N GLY A 113 -8.77 -17.00 -0.77
CA GLY A 113 -8.67 -18.45 -0.87
C GLY A 113 -7.34 -18.98 -1.41
N ASP A 114 -6.53 -18.15 -2.06
CA ASP A 114 -5.20 -18.57 -2.50
C ASP A 114 -4.19 -18.49 -1.34
N GLU A 115 -3.40 -19.53 -1.17
CA GLU A 115 -2.35 -19.57 -0.16
C GLU A 115 -1.20 -18.65 -0.55
N LEU A 116 -0.81 -17.74 0.34
CA LEU A 116 0.30 -16.80 0.16
C LEU A 116 1.42 -17.07 1.15
N GLY A 117 2.63 -17.26 0.65
CA GLY A 117 3.87 -17.35 1.43
C GLY A 117 4.88 -16.30 0.97
N ILE A 118 5.61 -15.72 1.92
CA ILE A 118 6.64 -14.70 1.68
C ILE A 118 7.89 -15.08 2.48
N GLU A 119 9.06 -15.03 1.84
CA GLU A 119 10.36 -15.32 2.47
C GLU A 119 11.43 -14.39 1.90
N ASN A 120 12.32 -13.88 2.76
CA ASN A 120 13.52 -13.20 2.29
C ASN A 120 14.51 -14.22 1.72
N ALA A 121 14.62 -14.29 0.40
CA ALA A 121 15.51 -15.18 -0.31
C ALA A 121 16.89 -14.56 -0.59
N GLY A 122 17.12 -13.31 -0.18
CA GLY A 122 18.36 -12.59 -0.38
C GLY A 122 19.39 -12.82 0.73
N LYS A 123 20.56 -12.17 0.58
CA LYS A 123 21.66 -12.16 1.58
C LYS A 123 21.63 -10.93 2.48
N THR A 124 20.75 -9.98 2.21
CA THR A 124 20.54 -8.73 2.96
C THR A 124 19.11 -8.65 3.43
N LYS A 125 18.78 -7.67 4.26
CA LYS A 125 17.39 -7.40 4.63
C LYS A 125 16.54 -7.19 3.38
N ALA A 126 15.29 -7.64 3.45
CA ALA A 126 14.28 -7.37 2.44
C ALA A 126 13.09 -6.65 3.08
N THR A 127 12.61 -5.61 2.42
CA THR A 127 11.43 -4.85 2.83
C THR A 127 10.40 -4.87 1.72
N TYR A 128 9.16 -5.09 2.08
CA TYR A 128 8.03 -5.06 1.16
C TYR A 128 6.81 -4.44 1.82
N TYR A 129 5.95 -3.85 1.01
CA TYR A 129 4.63 -3.40 1.42
C TYR A 129 3.61 -4.52 1.20
N ILE A 130 2.63 -4.58 2.09
CA ILE A 130 1.40 -5.35 1.92
C ILE A 130 0.22 -4.40 1.99
N LEU A 131 -0.67 -4.52 1.00
CA LEU A 131 -1.97 -3.90 0.99
C LEU A 131 -3.00 -5.02 1.13
N LYS A 132 -3.82 -4.94 2.18
CA LYS A 132 -4.97 -5.83 2.42
C LYS A 132 -6.24 -5.03 2.25
N TYR A 133 -7.19 -5.56 1.51
CA TYR A 133 -8.44 -4.83 1.34
C TYR A 133 -9.62 -5.74 1.10
N LYS A 134 -10.79 -5.19 1.45
CA LYS A 134 -12.11 -5.78 1.24
C LYS A 134 -13.02 -4.74 0.58
N GLY A 135 -13.55 -5.09 -0.58
CA GLY A 135 -14.51 -4.28 -1.33
C GLY A 135 -15.91 -4.31 -0.70
N ARG A 136 -16.75 -3.38 -1.12
CA ARG A 136 -18.15 -3.33 -0.69
C ARG A 136 -19.03 -4.32 -1.43
N SER A 137 -18.64 -4.71 -2.65
CA SER A 137 -19.39 -5.61 -3.54
C SER A 137 -18.51 -6.75 -4.06
N PRO A 138 -17.98 -7.63 -3.15
CA PRO A 138 -17.07 -8.70 -3.54
C PRO A 138 -17.77 -9.73 -4.46
N ASN A 139 -17.01 -10.23 -5.44
CA ASN A 139 -17.46 -11.27 -6.36
C ASN A 139 -16.25 -12.11 -6.80
N ILE A 140 -16.13 -13.32 -6.27
CA ILE A 140 -15.00 -14.21 -6.51
C ILE A 140 -14.88 -14.63 -7.98
N ASP A 141 -15.99 -14.83 -8.68
CA ASP A 141 -16.01 -15.24 -10.08
C ASP A 141 -15.52 -14.11 -10.99
N ARG A 142 -15.83 -12.85 -10.67
CA ARG A 142 -15.27 -11.68 -11.35
C ARG A 142 -13.74 -11.71 -11.31
N GLY A 143 -13.16 -11.95 -10.15
CA GLY A 143 -11.69 -12.04 -9.98
C GLY A 143 -11.09 -13.20 -10.76
N LYS A 144 -11.68 -14.38 -10.72
CA LYS A 144 -11.26 -15.56 -11.50
C LYS A 144 -11.30 -15.28 -13.00
N GLN A 145 -12.38 -14.73 -13.51
CA GLN A 145 -12.54 -14.38 -14.92
C GLN A 145 -11.55 -13.29 -15.38
N ALA A 146 -11.17 -12.40 -14.47
CA ALA A 146 -10.15 -11.38 -14.73
C ALA A 146 -8.70 -11.91 -14.68
N GLY A 147 -8.48 -13.21 -14.41
CA GLY A 147 -7.18 -13.85 -14.45
C GLY A 147 -6.60 -14.28 -13.09
N GLY A 148 -7.34 -14.14 -11.99
CA GLY A 148 -6.93 -14.67 -10.68
C GLY A 148 -5.69 -14.00 -10.08
N SER A 149 -4.97 -14.73 -9.24
CA SER A 149 -3.70 -14.31 -8.62
C SER A 149 -2.56 -14.29 -9.64
N PHE A 150 -1.58 -13.40 -9.43
CA PHE A 150 -0.45 -13.25 -10.36
C PHE A 150 0.76 -12.58 -9.69
N MET A 151 1.91 -12.66 -10.37
CA MET A 151 3.15 -12.01 -9.99
C MET A 151 3.73 -11.29 -11.21
N VAL A 152 4.27 -10.09 -11.00
CA VAL A 152 4.94 -9.30 -12.05
C VAL A 152 6.35 -8.96 -11.57
N ASP A 153 7.35 -9.41 -12.30
CA ASP A 153 8.73 -9.02 -12.08
C ASP A 153 9.01 -7.67 -12.73
N TRP A 154 9.58 -6.74 -11.98
CA TRP A 154 9.98 -5.43 -12.47
C TRP A 154 10.84 -5.50 -13.74
N ASN A 155 11.74 -6.48 -13.81
CA ASN A 155 12.66 -6.66 -14.92
C ASN A 155 11.99 -7.13 -16.22
N GLU A 156 10.77 -7.64 -16.15
CA GLU A 156 9.98 -8.08 -17.31
C GLU A 156 9.15 -6.94 -17.91
N LEU A 157 9.01 -5.82 -17.20
CA LEU A 157 8.19 -4.69 -17.61
C LEU A 157 8.93 -3.80 -18.63
N LYS A 158 8.21 -3.46 -19.68
CA LYS A 158 8.68 -2.50 -20.68
C LYS A 158 8.31 -1.08 -20.29
N THR A 159 9.18 -0.14 -20.65
CA THR A 159 8.91 1.29 -20.51
C THR A 159 8.27 1.85 -21.77
N SER A 160 7.34 2.78 -21.61
CA SER A 160 6.81 3.64 -22.67
C SER A 160 7.19 5.10 -22.37
N ASN A 161 7.61 5.84 -23.41
CA ASN A 161 7.95 7.26 -23.28
C ASN A 161 6.68 8.10 -23.16
N THR A 162 6.65 9.05 -22.21
CA THR A 162 5.51 9.95 -21.97
C THR A 162 5.78 11.39 -22.42
N GLY A 163 6.98 11.68 -22.98
CA GLY A 163 7.42 13.05 -23.26
C GLY A 163 7.92 13.82 -22.04
N LYS A 164 7.51 13.43 -20.84
CA LYS A 164 7.94 14.00 -19.54
C LYS A 164 8.79 13.02 -18.73
N GLY A 165 9.09 11.85 -19.28
CA GLY A 165 9.78 10.74 -18.66
C GLY A 165 9.31 9.42 -19.25
N PHE A 166 8.98 8.44 -18.41
CA PHE A 166 8.48 7.14 -18.88
C PHE A 166 7.47 6.54 -17.91
N ARG A 167 6.73 5.55 -18.41
CA ARG A 167 5.73 4.78 -17.66
C ARG A 167 6.01 3.28 -17.82
N ARG A 168 5.66 2.47 -16.79
CA ARG A 168 5.52 1.02 -16.83
C ARG A 168 4.12 0.63 -16.39
N ASP A 169 3.43 -0.13 -17.19
CA ASP A 169 2.11 -0.65 -16.84
C ASP A 169 2.24 -2.04 -16.23
N PHE A 170 1.60 -2.26 -15.09
CA PHE A 170 1.55 -3.54 -14.40
C PHE A 170 0.27 -4.28 -14.74
N PHE A 171 -0.87 -3.68 -14.49
CA PHE A 171 -2.19 -4.23 -14.81
C PHE A 171 -3.26 -3.15 -14.77
N ASN A 172 -4.37 -3.41 -15.49
CA ASN A 172 -5.64 -2.68 -15.39
C ASN A 172 -6.76 -3.67 -15.61
N ARG A 173 -7.45 -4.09 -14.53
CA ARG A 173 -8.46 -5.13 -14.60
C ARG A 173 -9.42 -5.10 -13.41
N ALA A 174 -10.51 -5.84 -13.48
CA ALA A 174 -11.33 -6.17 -12.34
C ALA A 174 -10.60 -7.15 -11.40
N THR A 175 -10.99 -7.17 -10.13
CA THR A 175 -10.56 -8.16 -9.13
C THR A 175 -11.79 -8.77 -8.44
N SER A 176 -11.61 -9.65 -7.46
CA SER A 176 -12.77 -10.16 -6.70
C SER A 176 -13.35 -9.09 -5.79
N GLN A 177 -12.56 -8.13 -5.35
CA GLN A 177 -13.00 -7.06 -4.43
C GLN A 177 -13.39 -5.77 -5.15
N LEU A 178 -12.85 -5.50 -6.36
CA LEU A 178 -12.98 -4.24 -7.06
C LEU A 178 -13.45 -4.45 -8.51
N ARG A 179 -14.28 -3.53 -9.02
CA ARG A 179 -14.69 -3.53 -10.45
C ARG A 179 -13.56 -3.08 -11.36
N GLN A 180 -12.67 -2.26 -10.84
CA GLN A 180 -11.45 -1.85 -11.54
C GLN A 180 -10.32 -1.62 -10.52
N PHE A 181 -9.16 -2.18 -10.84
CA PHE A 181 -7.90 -1.89 -10.18
C PHE A 181 -6.84 -1.74 -11.26
N GLU A 182 -6.17 -0.60 -11.27
CA GLU A 182 -5.07 -0.27 -12.18
C GLU A 182 -3.82 0.02 -11.38
N MET A 183 -2.66 -0.41 -11.88
CA MET A 183 -1.37 -0.11 -11.30
C MET A 183 -0.33 0.15 -12.38
N HIS A 184 0.41 1.24 -12.22
CA HIS A 184 1.55 1.58 -13.07
C HIS A 184 2.61 2.33 -12.28
N THR A 185 3.83 2.48 -12.85
CA THR A 185 4.79 3.48 -12.40
C THR A 185 4.93 4.58 -13.42
N THR A 186 5.17 5.79 -12.92
CA THR A 186 5.51 6.95 -13.72
C THR A 186 6.83 7.53 -13.23
N ALA A 187 7.73 7.81 -14.17
CA ALA A 187 8.92 8.61 -13.92
C ALA A 187 8.73 9.99 -14.57
N LEU A 188 9.05 11.04 -13.81
CA LEU A 188 9.02 12.43 -14.31
C LEU A 188 10.42 13.03 -14.30
N ASN A 189 10.79 13.65 -15.39
CA ASN A 189 12.00 14.47 -15.46
C ASN A 189 11.99 15.60 -14.44
N ALA A 190 13.14 16.18 -14.14
CA ALA A 190 13.25 17.33 -13.24
C ALA A 190 12.27 18.45 -13.64
N ASP A 191 11.70 19.10 -12.64
CA ASP A 191 10.71 20.20 -12.77
C ASP A 191 9.42 19.87 -13.55
N SER A 192 9.24 18.63 -13.98
CA SER A 192 8.03 18.21 -14.70
C SER A 192 6.84 18.03 -13.77
N VAL A 193 5.65 18.36 -14.28
CA VAL A 193 4.35 18.12 -13.66
C VAL A 193 3.70 16.93 -14.34
N SER A 194 3.13 16.00 -13.58
CA SER A 194 2.42 14.83 -14.12
C SER A 194 1.29 15.27 -15.07
N HIS A 195 0.42 16.12 -14.58
CA HIS A 195 -0.72 16.74 -15.27
C HIS A 195 -1.19 17.98 -14.50
N ALA A 196 -2.07 18.78 -15.08
CA ALA A 196 -2.77 19.85 -14.36
C ALA A 196 -3.64 19.23 -13.23
N PRO A 197 -3.94 19.97 -12.16
CA PRO A 197 -4.85 19.50 -11.13
C PRO A 197 -6.16 18.99 -11.74
N HIS A 198 -6.58 17.79 -11.37
CA HIS A 198 -7.78 17.12 -11.87
C HIS A 198 -8.43 16.27 -10.78
N THR A 199 -9.61 15.76 -11.05
CA THR A 199 -10.37 14.87 -10.20
C THR A 199 -10.82 13.64 -10.98
N HIS A 200 -10.99 12.52 -10.30
CA HIS A 200 -11.62 11.31 -10.84
C HIS A 200 -12.34 10.54 -9.74
N VAL A 201 -13.24 9.64 -10.14
CA VAL A 201 -14.07 8.84 -9.21
C VAL A 201 -13.27 7.72 -8.51
N GLN A 202 -12.14 7.34 -9.06
CA GLN A 202 -11.24 6.37 -8.45
C GLN A 202 -10.58 6.98 -7.21
N GLU A 203 -10.36 6.16 -6.21
CA GLU A 203 -9.39 6.44 -5.15
C GLU A 203 -8.01 6.07 -5.65
N GLU A 204 -6.98 6.74 -5.15
CA GLU A 204 -5.62 6.54 -5.64
C GLU A 204 -4.60 6.53 -4.51
N ILE A 205 -3.56 5.71 -4.67
CA ILE A 205 -2.32 5.82 -3.91
C ILE A 205 -1.18 6.18 -4.86
N VAL A 206 -0.36 7.15 -4.43
CA VAL A 206 0.92 7.47 -5.04
C VAL A 206 2.02 7.12 -4.02
N LEU A 207 2.83 6.10 -4.32
CA LEU A 207 3.95 5.65 -3.49
C LEU A 207 5.27 6.04 -4.16
N ILE A 208 6.07 6.88 -3.50
CA ILE A 208 7.31 7.40 -4.07
C ILE A 208 8.42 6.35 -4.00
N LEU A 209 8.99 5.98 -5.14
CA LEU A 209 10.12 5.06 -5.25
C LEU A 209 11.46 5.79 -5.15
N ARG A 210 11.58 6.94 -5.80
CA ARG A 210 12.80 7.78 -5.78
C ARG A 210 12.50 9.23 -6.13
N GLY A 211 13.40 10.12 -5.73
CA GLY A 211 13.32 11.56 -5.99
C GLY A 211 12.53 12.32 -4.93
N ASN A 212 12.37 13.62 -5.17
CA ASN A 212 11.64 14.54 -4.32
C ASN A 212 10.48 15.12 -5.11
N VAL A 213 9.29 15.05 -4.54
CA VAL A 213 8.06 15.46 -5.19
C VAL A 213 7.27 16.43 -4.33
N GLU A 214 6.34 17.14 -4.96
CA GLU A 214 5.33 17.95 -4.30
C GLU A 214 3.97 17.55 -4.86
N MET A 215 3.06 17.14 -3.99
CA MET A 215 1.69 16.78 -4.33
C MET A 215 0.75 17.91 -3.93
N PHE A 216 0.02 18.42 -4.90
CA PHE A 216 -1.14 19.27 -4.65
C PHE A 216 -2.32 18.36 -4.29
N ILE A 217 -2.97 18.61 -3.14
CA ILE A 217 -4.19 17.91 -2.69
C ILE A 217 -5.14 18.95 -2.15
N ASP A 218 -6.30 19.13 -2.78
CA ASP A 218 -7.39 20.01 -2.33
C ASP A 218 -6.90 21.40 -1.82
N GLY A 219 -6.15 22.09 -2.67
CA GLY A 219 -5.65 23.45 -2.38
C GLY A 219 -4.38 23.50 -1.52
N LYS A 220 -3.84 22.36 -1.06
CA LYS A 220 -2.64 22.30 -0.21
C LYS A 220 -1.50 21.59 -0.92
N LEU A 221 -0.27 21.95 -0.57
CA LEU A 221 0.94 21.36 -1.12
C LEU A 221 1.64 20.50 -0.05
N PHE A 222 1.98 19.28 -0.41
CA PHE A 222 2.65 18.30 0.46
C PHE A 222 3.92 17.81 -0.22
N LYS A 223 5.08 18.10 0.37
CA LYS A 223 6.37 17.56 -0.10
C LYS A 223 6.52 16.11 0.35
N GLY A 224 7.17 15.30 -0.48
CA GLY A 224 7.49 13.91 -0.18
C GLY A 224 8.75 13.45 -0.88
N ALA A 225 9.27 12.33 -0.42
CA ALA A 225 10.50 11.69 -0.88
C ALA A 225 10.32 10.16 -0.96
N ALA A 226 11.36 9.44 -1.34
CA ALA A 226 11.33 7.99 -1.44
C ALA A 226 10.79 7.30 -0.18
N GLY A 227 9.81 6.45 -0.34
CA GLY A 227 9.08 5.74 0.71
C GLY A 227 7.82 6.43 1.20
N ASP A 228 7.66 7.74 0.97
CA ASP A 228 6.43 8.45 1.34
C ASP A 228 5.27 8.04 0.43
N LEU A 229 4.07 8.06 1.00
CA LEU A 229 2.84 7.67 0.33
C LEU A 229 1.82 8.80 0.42
N TYR A 230 1.11 9.05 -0.68
CA TYR A 230 -0.07 9.89 -0.73
C TYR A 230 -1.30 9.01 -0.93
N PHE A 231 -2.34 9.21 -0.13
CA PHE A 231 -3.66 8.65 -0.35
C PHE A 231 -4.60 9.77 -0.83
N LEU A 232 -5.35 9.51 -1.87
CA LEU A 232 -6.27 10.43 -2.53
C LEU A 232 -7.64 9.79 -2.59
N SER A 233 -8.59 10.34 -1.87
CA SER A 233 -10.00 9.93 -1.92
C SER A 233 -10.62 10.29 -3.28
N ALA A 234 -11.70 9.61 -3.63
CA ALA A 234 -12.48 9.88 -4.82
C ALA A 234 -12.85 11.38 -4.94
N ASN A 235 -12.70 11.93 -6.15
CA ASN A 235 -13.04 13.30 -6.51
C ASN A 235 -12.23 14.42 -5.77
N VAL A 236 -11.13 14.08 -5.11
CA VAL A 236 -10.23 15.07 -4.51
C VAL A 236 -9.31 15.65 -5.60
N PRO A 237 -9.27 16.99 -5.79
CA PRO A 237 -8.36 17.60 -6.76
C PRO A 237 -6.90 17.35 -6.38
N HIS A 238 -6.10 16.84 -7.33
CA HIS A 238 -4.69 16.54 -7.09
C HIS A 238 -3.83 16.66 -8.34
N ALA A 239 -2.53 16.85 -8.12
CA ALA A 239 -1.48 16.84 -9.16
C ALA A 239 -0.12 16.66 -8.50
N LEU A 240 0.80 15.94 -9.16
CA LEU A 240 2.16 15.71 -8.68
C LEU A 240 3.17 16.47 -9.54
N LYS A 241 4.14 17.12 -8.88
CA LYS A 241 5.30 17.75 -9.48
C LYS A 241 6.60 17.12 -8.98
N ASN A 242 7.54 16.85 -9.86
CA ASN A 242 8.91 16.59 -9.48
C ASN A 242 9.59 17.92 -9.11
N ILE A 243 10.01 18.06 -7.86
CA ILE A 243 10.73 19.25 -7.35
C ILE A 243 12.22 18.98 -7.14
N GLY A 244 12.70 17.79 -7.48
CA GLY A 244 14.10 17.41 -7.44
C GLY A 244 14.86 17.84 -8.69
N LYS A 245 16.19 17.75 -8.62
CA LYS A 245 17.10 18.00 -9.77
C LYS A 245 17.25 16.79 -10.68
N GLU A 246 16.89 15.60 -10.17
CA GLU A 246 16.95 14.33 -10.88
C GLU A 246 15.52 13.84 -11.19
N GLN A 247 15.42 12.83 -12.03
CA GLN A 247 14.15 12.17 -12.32
C GLN A 247 13.57 11.53 -11.04
N CYS A 248 12.30 11.77 -10.73
CA CYS A 248 11.58 11.01 -9.73
C CYS A 248 10.84 9.82 -10.36
N GLU A 249 10.47 8.84 -9.55
CA GLU A 249 9.65 7.71 -9.96
C GLU A 249 8.72 7.31 -8.83
N TYR A 250 7.49 6.95 -9.16
CA TYR A 250 6.46 6.58 -8.20
C TYR A 250 5.51 5.54 -8.78
N PHE A 251 4.96 4.70 -7.92
CA PHE A 251 3.74 3.96 -8.24
C PHE A 251 2.53 4.88 -8.17
N ALA A 252 1.62 4.73 -9.12
CA ALA A 252 0.25 5.18 -9.03
C ALA A 252 -0.66 3.95 -9.19
N PHE A 253 -1.55 3.73 -8.24
CA PHE A 253 -2.54 2.68 -8.33
C PHE A 253 -3.89 3.19 -7.88
N GLN A 254 -4.88 2.95 -8.75
CA GLN A 254 -6.22 3.50 -8.69
C GLN A 254 -7.24 2.38 -8.66
N TRP A 255 -8.29 2.56 -7.89
CA TRP A 255 -9.36 1.58 -7.81
C TRP A 255 -10.74 2.22 -7.67
N ARG A 256 -11.74 1.44 -8.01
CA ARG A 256 -13.16 1.72 -7.75
C ARG A 256 -13.95 0.42 -7.59
N ASP A 257 -15.03 0.50 -6.84
CA ASP A 257 -16.07 -0.54 -6.75
C ASP A 257 -17.19 -0.31 -7.78
#